data_425e9542e136a6853507af7d0438ca8b
#
_entry.id   425e9542e136a6853507af7d0438ca8b
#
_cell.length_a   1.000
_cell.length_b   1.000
_cell.length_c   1.000
_cell.angle_alpha   90.00
_cell.angle_beta   90.00
_cell.angle_gamma   90.00
#
_symmetry.space_group_name_H-M   'P 1'
#
loop_
_entity.id
_entity.type
_entity.pdbx_description
1 polymer ?
#
loop_
_entity_poly.entity_id
_entity_poly.type
_entity_poly.pdbx_seq_one_letter_code
_entity_poly.pdbx_strand_id
1 'polypeptide(L)'
;YDQIMSDLNQAAELLAGFDNGANKDQLDEAVVYGLRARANLLMQKWADAAKDAERAIAGGTPQSLAEVSTPTFNSATANSWLWGVMITPDNDVVQTGIINWPSHLCSFTGNGYTSGVPDGYRKVNTALYDQIPDTDIRKQWFLSPDNTSSLIDNEKIEGYSIVEYFGLEPYVNTKFGAYQSVFGNTTNASDWPLMRVEEMYLIKAEAEAMSGNLAAGKSTLENFVQAYRDPSFVSKATSPQQFQDEVWLQRRMELWGEGHSLFDLLRLKKPVVRKNTNYHASVQFNLEPESQIMIYRIPQCEMETNTGISDTDNNPAAPQPTL
;
A
#
# COMPACT_ATOMS: atom_id res chain seq x y z
N TYR A 1 -15.63 17.63 0.16
CA TYR A 1 -16.14 16.34 -0.33
C TYR A 1 -17.20 16.49 -1.42
N ASP A 2 -18.14 17.44 -1.30
CA ASP A 2 -19.25 17.62 -2.26
C ASP A 2 -18.72 17.85 -3.69
N GLN A 3 -17.70 18.68 -3.85
CA GLN A 3 -17.06 18.90 -5.15
C GLN A 3 -16.41 17.62 -5.67
N ILE A 4 -15.66 16.90 -4.83
CA ILE A 4 -15.01 15.62 -5.20
C ILE A 4 -16.06 14.61 -5.69
N MET A 5 -17.18 14.48 -4.98
CA MET A 5 -18.23 13.55 -5.37
C MET A 5 -18.96 14.01 -6.64
N SER A 6 -19.15 15.31 -6.82
CA SER A 6 -19.70 15.86 -8.06
C SER A 6 -18.83 15.54 -9.27
N ASP A 7 -17.51 15.77 -9.16
CA ASP A 7 -16.55 15.52 -10.22
C ASP A 7 -16.46 14.03 -10.55
N LEU A 8 -16.41 13.15 -9.52
CA LEU A 8 -16.39 11.71 -9.71
C LEU A 8 -17.69 11.16 -10.31
N ASN A 9 -18.84 11.73 -9.98
CA ASN A 9 -20.11 11.37 -10.60
C ASN A 9 -20.13 11.72 -12.09
N GLN A 10 -19.67 12.92 -12.44
CA GLN A 10 -19.54 13.33 -13.84
C GLN A 10 -18.53 12.47 -14.59
N ALA A 11 -17.39 12.15 -13.98
CA ALA A 11 -16.40 11.25 -14.58
C ALA A 11 -16.97 9.85 -14.85
N ALA A 12 -17.79 9.31 -13.92
CA ALA A 12 -18.43 8.02 -14.08
C ALA A 12 -19.44 7.99 -15.26
N GLU A 13 -20.10 9.11 -15.54
CA GLU A 13 -20.96 9.26 -16.70
C GLU A 13 -20.17 9.35 -18.01
N LEU A 14 -19.09 10.14 -18.01
CA LEU A 14 -18.26 10.38 -19.20
C LEU A 14 -17.43 9.17 -19.62
N LEU A 15 -16.98 8.34 -18.66
CA LEU A 15 -16.16 7.15 -18.88
C LEU A 15 -16.96 5.85 -18.86
N ALA A 16 -18.29 5.93 -18.88
CA ALA A 16 -19.16 4.74 -18.87
C ALA A 16 -18.82 3.80 -20.02
N GLY A 17 -18.45 2.55 -19.70
CA GLY A 17 -18.08 1.52 -20.68
C GLY A 17 -16.68 1.71 -21.29
N PHE A 18 -15.91 2.70 -20.88
CA PHE A 18 -14.52 2.84 -21.33
C PHE A 18 -13.58 1.99 -20.46
N ASP A 19 -12.76 1.19 -21.13
CA ASP A 19 -11.71 0.34 -20.54
C ASP A 19 -10.35 0.83 -21.08
N ASN A 20 -9.40 1.11 -20.18
CA ASN A 20 -8.05 1.57 -20.52
C ASN A 20 -7.16 0.45 -21.13
N GLY A 21 -7.60 -0.80 -21.04
CA GLY A 21 -6.85 -1.96 -21.54
C GLY A 21 -5.45 -2.05 -20.91
N ALA A 22 -4.42 -1.95 -21.74
CA ALA A 22 -3.02 -1.97 -21.30
C ALA A 22 -2.48 -0.59 -20.89
N ASN A 23 -3.22 0.51 -21.14
CA ASN A 23 -2.77 1.87 -20.85
C ASN A 23 -3.15 2.28 -19.41
N LYS A 24 -2.52 1.63 -18.44
CA LYS A 24 -2.86 1.79 -17.01
C LYS A 24 -2.52 3.15 -16.40
N ASP A 25 -1.92 4.06 -17.15
CA ASP A 25 -1.77 5.48 -16.84
C ASP A 25 -3.01 6.33 -17.19
N GLN A 26 -3.97 5.74 -17.91
CA GLN A 26 -5.24 6.39 -18.24
C GLN A 26 -6.34 5.99 -17.25
N LEU A 27 -7.24 6.96 -17.01
CA LEU A 27 -8.43 6.70 -16.18
C LEU A 27 -9.52 6.02 -17.03
N ASP A 28 -10.13 4.99 -16.48
CA ASP A 28 -11.27 4.29 -17.06
C ASP A 28 -12.45 4.21 -16.08
N GLU A 29 -13.50 3.51 -16.46
CA GLU A 29 -14.69 3.34 -15.62
C GLU A 29 -14.32 2.69 -14.27
N ALA A 30 -13.48 1.65 -14.26
CA ALA A 30 -13.09 0.95 -13.05
C ALA A 30 -12.29 1.84 -12.09
N VAL A 31 -11.38 2.64 -12.61
CA VAL A 31 -10.58 3.61 -11.82
C VAL A 31 -11.49 4.66 -11.18
N VAL A 32 -12.46 5.20 -11.92
CA VAL A 32 -13.39 6.20 -11.38
C VAL A 32 -14.22 5.61 -10.22
N TYR A 33 -14.73 4.39 -10.38
CA TYR A 33 -15.45 3.73 -9.29
C TYR A 33 -14.53 3.41 -8.11
N GLY A 34 -13.28 3.03 -8.35
CA GLY A 34 -12.28 2.85 -7.30
C GLY A 34 -12.01 4.14 -6.51
N LEU A 35 -11.86 5.28 -7.18
CA LEU A 35 -11.71 6.59 -6.54
C LEU A 35 -12.97 6.98 -5.73
N ARG A 36 -14.16 6.70 -6.27
CA ARG A 36 -15.41 6.92 -5.54
C ARG A 36 -15.54 6.00 -4.33
N ALA A 37 -15.13 4.74 -4.44
CA ALA A 37 -15.10 3.80 -3.33
C ALA A 37 -14.17 4.30 -2.21
N ARG A 38 -12.98 4.80 -2.53
CA ARG A 38 -12.06 5.46 -1.57
C ARG A 38 -12.72 6.66 -0.89
N ALA A 39 -13.35 7.55 -1.66
CA ALA A 39 -14.02 8.73 -1.14
C ALA A 39 -15.20 8.37 -0.22
N ASN A 40 -16.04 7.42 -0.64
CA ASN A 40 -17.17 6.93 0.15
C ASN A 40 -16.73 6.20 1.42
N LEU A 41 -15.60 5.44 1.37
CA LEU A 41 -15.01 4.81 2.54
C LEU A 41 -14.57 5.85 3.59
N LEU A 42 -13.89 6.92 3.16
CA LEU A 42 -13.45 8.02 4.02
C LEU A 42 -14.64 8.77 4.63
N MET A 43 -15.72 8.93 3.89
CA MET A 43 -16.95 9.56 4.34
C MET A 43 -17.88 8.63 5.13
N GLN A 44 -17.48 7.37 5.33
CA GLN A 44 -18.28 6.31 5.99
C GLN A 44 -19.65 6.07 5.31
N LYS A 45 -19.74 6.36 4.01
CA LYS A 45 -20.91 6.04 3.18
C LYS A 45 -20.81 4.58 2.73
N TRP A 46 -20.99 3.67 3.70
CA TRP A 46 -20.65 2.26 3.55
C TRP A 46 -21.34 1.57 2.38
N ALA A 47 -22.64 1.74 2.22
CA ALA A 47 -23.39 1.11 1.12
C ALA A 47 -22.90 1.56 -0.26
N ASP A 48 -22.59 2.85 -0.42
CA ASP A 48 -22.04 3.39 -1.66
C ASP A 48 -20.61 2.93 -1.89
N ALA A 49 -19.78 2.88 -0.84
CA ALA A 49 -18.43 2.36 -0.91
C ALA A 49 -18.39 0.90 -1.38
N ALA A 50 -19.26 0.04 -0.85
CA ALA A 50 -19.35 -1.36 -1.25
C ALA A 50 -19.77 -1.51 -2.72
N LYS A 51 -20.78 -0.74 -3.16
CA LYS A 51 -21.28 -0.75 -4.53
C LYS A 51 -20.25 -0.26 -5.54
N ASP A 52 -19.53 0.81 -5.20
CA ASP A 52 -18.50 1.36 -6.09
C ASP A 52 -17.28 0.43 -6.16
N ALA A 53 -16.87 -0.15 -5.02
CA ALA A 53 -15.80 -1.14 -5.00
C ALA A 53 -16.13 -2.39 -5.83
N GLU A 54 -17.38 -2.89 -5.79
CA GLU A 54 -17.86 -3.98 -6.64
C GLU A 54 -17.70 -3.66 -8.13
N ARG A 55 -18.03 -2.44 -8.54
CA ARG A 55 -17.86 -2.01 -9.94
C ARG A 55 -16.40 -1.90 -10.34
N ALA A 56 -15.55 -1.41 -9.45
CA ALA A 56 -14.12 -1.32 -9.70
C ALA A 56 -13.45 -2.70 -9.80
N ILE A 57 -13.90 -3.68 -9.01
CA ILE A 57 -13.42 -5.08 -9.07
C ILE A 57 -13.59 -5.69 -10.46
N ALA A 58 -14.64 -5.30 -11.20
CA ALA A 58 -14.86 -5.80 -12.55
C ALA A 58 -13.74 -5.42 -13.55
N GLY A 59 -12.92 -4.42 -13.26
CA GLY A 59 -11.81 -3.96 -14.11
C GLY A 59 -10.52 -4.75 -13.98
N GLY A 60 -10.43 -5.75 -13.08
CA GLY A 60 -9.20 -6.51 -12.88
C GLY A 60 -9.39 -7.83 -12.15
N THR A 61 -8.30 -8.55 -11.98
CA THR A 61 -8.26 -9.81 -11.22
C THR A 61 -7.07 -9.76 -10.27
N PRO A 62 -7.23 -10.13 -8.98
CA PRO A 62 -6.10 -10.15 -8.05
C PRO A 62 -4.95 -11.02 -8.56
N GLN A 63 -3.73 -10.61 -8.27
CA GLN A 63 -2.57 -11.45 -8.56
C GLN A 63 -2.73 -12.80 -7.84
N SER A 64 -2.51 -13.87 -8.60
CA SER A 64 -2.55 -15.24 -8.10
C SER A 64 -1.47 -15.49 -7.05
N LEU A 65 -1.65 -16.55 -6.27
CA LEU A 65 -0.65 -17.00 -5.30
C LEU A 65 0.71 -17.23 -5.95
N ALA A 66 0.76 -17.76 -7.18
CA ALA A 66 2.00 -17.98 -7.92
C ALA A 66 2.70 -16.66 -8.27
N GLU A 67 1.97 -15.66 -8.75
CA GLU A 67 2.52 -14.34 -9.11
C GLU A 67 3.09 -13.62 -7.89
N VAL A 68 2.42 -13.68 -6.75
CA VAL A 68 2.90 -13.02 -5.52
C VAL A 68 3.92 -13.84 -4.73
N SER A 69 4.26 -15.04 -5.20
CA SER A 69 5.35 -15.89 -4.66
C SER A 69 6.72 -15.56 -5.24
N THR A 70 6.83 -14.50 -5.99
CA THR A 70 8.08 -13.89 -6.45
C THR A 70 8.05 -12.39 -6.17
N PRO A 71 9.19 -11.69 -6.08
CA PRO A 71 9.19 -10.22 -6.02
C PRO A 71 8.48 -9.65 -7.26
N THR A 72 7.40 -8.92 -7.04
CA THR A 72 6.51 -8.41 -8.10
C THR A 72 6.13 -6.95 -7.86
N PHE A 73 4.96 -6.49 -8.26
CA PHE A 73 4.50 -5.09 -8.13
C PHE A 73 5.42 -4.06 -8.79
N ASN A 74 6.00 -4.44 -9.93
CA ASN A 74 6.98 -3.66 -10.69
C ASN A 74 6.54 -3.34 -12.12
N SER A 75 5.36 -3.82 -12.54
CA SER A 75 4.82 -3.60 -13.89
C SER A 75 3.31 -3.41 -13.91
N ALA A 76 2.86 -2.40 -14.61
CA ALA A 76 1.45 -2.11 -14.88
C ALA A 76 0.77 -3.14 -15.79
N THR A 77 1.52 -4.10 -16.35
CA THR A 77 0.97 -5.21 -17.14
C THR A 77 0.26 -6.27 -16.29
N ALA A 78 0.41 -6.22 -14.95
CA ALA A 78 -0.30 -7.11 -14.04
C ALA A 78 -1.82 -6.84 -14.10
N ASN A 79 -2.61 -7.92 -14.24
CA ASN A 79 -4.08 -7.83 -14.35
C ASN A 79 -4.76 -7.23 -13.11
N SER A 80 -4.06 -7.18 -11.99
CA SER A 80 -4.57 -6.59 -10.76
C SER A 80 -4.50 -5.06 -10.71
N TRP A 81 -3.69 -4.45 -11.58
CA TRP A 81 -3.55 -3.00 -11.60
C TRP A 81 -4.70 -2.38 -12.37
N LEU A 82 -5.45 -1.53 -11.69
CA LEU A 82 -6.48 -0.69 -12.31
C LEU A 82 -5.86 0.61 -12.81
N TRP A 83 -4.94 1.19 -12.01
CA TRP A 83 -4.29 2.45 -12.33
C TRP A 83 -2.84 2.47 -11.82
N GLY A 84 -1.94 3.02 -12.60
CA GLY A 84 -0.51 3.12 -12.28
C GLY A 84 0.18 4.24 -13.03
N VAL A 85 1.39 4.56 -12.60
CA VAL A 85 2.28 5.42 -13.38
C VAL A 85 3.18 4.50 -14.19
N MET A 86 3.03 4.54 -15.51
CA MET A 86 3.86 3.76 -16.44
C MET A 86 5.18 4.48 -16.68
N ILE A 87 6.29 3.82 -16.41
CA ILE A 87 7.63 4.39 -16.46
C ILE A 87 8.43 3.73 -17.58
N THR A 88 9.14 4.55 -18.34
CA THR A 88 10.10 4.08 -19.35
C THR A 88 11.52 4.52 -18.99
N PRO A 89 12.56 3.82 -19.48
CA PRO A 89 13.94 4.22 -19.22
C PRO A 89 14.30 5.65 -19.65
N ASP A 90 13.55 6.22 -20.58
CA ASP A 90 13.78 7.58 -21.11
C ASP A 90 13.14 8.68 -20.25
N ASN A 91 12.34 8.33 -19.23
CA ASN A 91 11.71 9.33 -18.38
C ASN A 91 12.74 10.03 -17.49
N ASP A 92 12.61 11.34 -17.29
CA ASP A 92 13.49 12.14 -16.44
C ASP A 92 13.64 11.57 -15.03
N VAL A 93 12.56 11.01 -14.48
CA VAL A 93 12.57 10.41 -13.16
C VAL A 93 13.52 9.20 -13.05
N VAL A 94 13.77 8.49 -14.16
CA VAL A 94 14.74 7.39 -14.24
C VAL A 94 16.15 7.93 -14.41
N GLN A 95 16.31 9.01 -15.18
CA GLN A 95 17.61 9.64 -15.44
C GLN A 95 18.25 10.23 -14.17
N THR A 96 17.45 10.59 -13.16
CA THR A 96 17.95 10.99 -11.84
C THR A 96 18.52 9.81 -11.05
N GLY A 97 18.22 8.59 -11.45
CA GLY A 97 18.72 7.33 -10.91
C GLY A 97 18.11 6.93 -9.58
N ILE A 98 18.25 7.75 -8.55
CA ILE A 98 17.90 7.40 -7.17
C ILE A 98 16.68 8.15 -6.61
N ILE A 99 16.19 9.18 -7.28
CA ILE A 99 15.08 10.02 -6.79
C ILE A 99 13.77 9.55 -7.43
N ASN A 100 13.40 8.29 -7.18
CA ASN A 100 12.14 7.74 -7.64
C ASN A 100 11.62 6.64 -6.70
N TRP A 101 10.37 6.25 -6.88
CA TRP A 101 9.71 5.28 -6.00
C TRP A 101 10.39 3.89 -6.01
N PRO A 102 10.74 3.28 -7.17
CA PRO A 102 11.43 1.99 -7.16
C PRO A 102 12.76 2.00 -6.40
N SER A 103 13.57 3.05 -6.53
CA SER A 103 14.85 3.16 -5.82
C SER A 103 14.71 3.22 -4.30
N HIS A 104 13.53 3.62 -3.82
CA HIS A 104 13.23 3.69 -2.38
C HIS A 104 12.57 2.42 -1.83
N LEU A 105 11.90 1.63 -2.66
CA LEU A 105 11.14 0.47 -2.19
C LEU A 105 11.71 -0.87 -2.65
N CYS A 106 12.29 -0.96 -3.85
CA CYS A 106 12.87 -2.20 -4.34
C CYS A 106 14.20 -2.50 -3.62
N SER A 107 14.27 -3.64 -2.94
CA SER A 107 15.49 -4.08 -2.25
C SER A 107 16.53 -4.70 -3.20
N PHE A 108 16.20 -4.89 -4.47
CA PHE A 108 16.95 -5.66 -5.45
C PHE A 108 17.51 -4.84 -6.60
N THR A 109 17.42 -3.51 -6.53
CA THR A 109 18.05 -2.63 -7.51
C THR A 109 19.53 -2.44 -7.21
N GLY A 110 20.37 -2.49 -8.25
CA GLY A 110 21.81 -2.22 -8.14
C GLY A 110 22.14 -0.72 -8.03
N ASN A 111 21.14 0.15 -8.15
CA ASN A 111 21.30 1.61 -8.07
C ASN A 111 20.09 2.23 -7.38
N GLY A 112 20.21 2.55 -6.11
CA GLY A 112 19.09 3.16 -5.38
C GLY A 112 19.41 3.53 -3.96
N TYR A 113 18.46 4.18 -3.31
CA TYR A 113 18.54 4.52 -1.89
C TYR A 113 18.59 3.28 -0.99
N THR A 114 17.99 2.17 -1.42
CA THR A 114 17.99 0.94 -0.64
C THR A 114 19.38 0.33 -0.56
N SER A 115 20.11 0.25 -1.66
CA SER A 115 21.42 -0.41 -1.75
C SER A 115 22.60 0.54 -1.52
N GLY A 116 22.41 1.84 -1.68
CA GLY A 116 23.49 2.83 -1.64
C GLY A 116 23.65 3.61 -0.33
N VAL A 117 22.73 3.43 0.63
CA VAL A 117 22.72 4.19 1.89
C VAL A 117 22.69 3.21 3.07
N PRO A 118 23.56 3.34 4.07
CA PRO A 118 23.47 2.55 5.29
C PRO A 118 22.06 2.63 5.89
N ASP A 119 21.50 1.48 6.29
CA ASP A 119 20.11 1.35 6.78
C ASP A 119 19.04 1.86 5.79
N GLY A 120 19.35 1.94 4.51
CA GLY A 120 18.44 2.44 3.47
C GLY A 120 17.26 1.52 3.16
N TYR A 121 17.38 0.23 3.46
CA TYR A 121 16.33 -0.75 3.20
C TYR A 121 15.05 -0.49 3.99
N ARG A 122 13.91 -0.69 3.34
CA ARG A 122 12.59 -0.56 3.98
C ARG A 122 12.21 -1.88 4.65
N LYS A 123 12.03 -1.83 5.96
CA LYS A 123 11.71 -2.98 6.81
C LYS A 123 10.24 -2.90 7.25
N VAL A 124 9.60 -4.04 7.35
CA VAL A 124 8.29 -4.11 8.01
C VAL A 124 8.46 -3.91 9.51
N ASN A 125 7.49 -3.26 10.15
CA ASN A 125 7.41 -3.19 11.61
C ASN A 125 7.18 -4.58 12.18
N THR A 126 8.01 -5.01 13.16
CA THR A 126 7.90 -6.33 13.78
C THR A 126 6.51 -6.57 14.37
N ALA A 127 5.87 -5.54 14.94
CA ALA A 127 4.49 -5.65 15.43
C ALA A 127 3.45 -5.96 14.33
N LEU A 128 3.75 -5.69 13.06
CA LEU A 128 2.93 -6.17 11.93
C LEU A 128 3.37 -7.56 11.49
N TYR A 129 4.68 -7.78 11.34
CA TYR A 129 5.22 -9.05 10.87
C TYR A 129 4.77 -10.24 11.74
N ASP A 130 4.78 -10.06 13.07
CA ASP A 130 4.37 -11.10 14.05
C ASP A 130 2.88 -11.45 13.98
N GLN A 131 2.06 -10.59 13.37
CA GLN A 131 0.63 -10.86 13.15
C GLN A 131 0.33 -11.58 11.83
N ILE A 132 1.31 -11.72 10.94
CA ILE A 132 1.11 -12.43 9.67
C ILE A 132 1.25 -13.93 9.92
N PRO A 133 0.23 -14.77 9.64
CA PRO A 133 0.33 -16.21 9.78
C PRO A 133 1.43 -16.81 8.88
N ASP A 134 2.05 -17.91 9.31
CA ASP A 134 3.05 -18.61 8.50
C ASP A 134 2.47 -19.23 7.22
N THR A 135 1.16 -19.45 7.19
CA THR A 135 0.41 -19.93 6.01
C THR A 135 0.13 -18.86 4.98
N ASP A 136 0.28 -17.59 5.37
CA ASP A 136 0.02 -16.45 4.49
C ASP A 136 1.26 -16.09 3.69
N ILE A 137 1.17 -16.12 2.34
CA ILE A 137 2.30 -15.83 1.45
C ILE A 137 2.89 -14.43 1.70
N ARG A 138 2.09 -13.47 2.17
CA ARG A 138 2.55 -12.11 2.44
C ARG A 138 3.58 -12.03 3.57
N LYS A 139 3.71 -13.07 4.39
CA LYS A 139 4.82 -13.17 5.35
C LYS A 139 6.17 -13.26 4.63
N GLN A 140 6.18 -13.92 3.48
CA GLN A 140 7.35 -14.06 2.62
C GLN A 140 7.71 -12.78 1.86
N TRP A 141 6.83 -11.75 1.87
CA TRP A 141 7.15 -10.40 1.35
C TRP A 141 8.13 -9.63 2.22
N PHE A 142 8.60 -10.25 3.29
CA PHE A 142 9.60 -9.71 4.21
C PHE A 142 10.55 -10.82 4.62
N LEU A 143 11.82 -10.48 4.78
CA LEU A 143 12.78 -11.42 5.34
C LEU A 143 12.39 -11.81 6.78
N SER A 144 12.54 -13.09 7.08
CA SER A 144 12.39 -13.63 8.43
C SER A 144 13.46 -13.07 9.38
N PRO A 145 13.35 -13.31 10.71
CA PRO A 145 14.43 -13.04 11.64
C PRO A 145 15.77 -13.70 11.28
N ASP A 146 15.71 -14.82 10.53
CA ASP A 146 16.87 -15.58 10.07
C ASP A 146 17.33 -15.20 8.65
N ASN A 147 16.86 -14.05 8.14
CA ASN A 147 17.18 -13.56 6.79
C ASN A 147 16.77 -14.47 5.64
N THR A 148 15.65 -15.16 5.74
CA THR A 148 15.12 -16.05 4.70
C THR A 148 13.78 -15.55 4.16
N SER A 149 13.52 -15.81 2.86
CA SER A 149 12.22 -15.68 2.22
C SER A 149 12.16 -16.60 1.02
N SER A 150 11.12 -17.42 0.94
CA SER A 150 10.92 -18.35 -0.19
C SER A 150 10.84 -17.65 -1.55
N LEU A 151 10.62 -16.33 -1.57
CA LEU A 151 10.60 -15.53 -2.80
C LEU A 151 11.99 -15.40 -3.46
N ILE A 152 13.08 -15.53 -2.68
CA ILE A 152 14.44 -15.22 -3.13
C ILE A 152 15.50 -16.25 -2.71
N ASP A 153 15.16 -17.23 -1.88
CA ASP A 153 16.15 -18.16 -1.29
C ASP A 153 16.94 -18.98 -2.35
N ASN A 154 16.34 -19.19 -3.53
CA ASN A 154 16.97 -19.91 -4.63
C ASN A 154 17.68 -19.02 -5.66
N GLU A 155 17.57 -17.71 -5.52
CA GLU A 155 18.12 -16.74 -6.46
C GLU A 155 19.57 -16.38 -6.13
N LYS A 156 20.40 -16.18 -7.15
CA LYS A 156 21.82 -15.84 -6.98
C LYS A 156 22.28 -14.80 -7.98
N ILE A 157 23.20 -13.95 -7.53
CA ILE A 157 23.97 -13.02 -8.37
C ILE A 157 25.46 -13.31 -8.14
N GLU A 158 26.22 -13.57 -9.22
CA GLU A 158 27.67 -13.81 -9.16
C GLU A 158 28.07 -14.93 -8.17
N GLY A 159 27.17 -15.88 -7.92
CA GLY A 159 27.37 -16.99 -6.99
C GLY A 159 26.96 -16.72 -5.55
N TYR A 160 26.66 -15.50 -5.18
CA TYR A 160 26.15 -15.11 -3.87
C TYR A 160 24.62 -15.23 -3.82
N SER A 161 24.06 -15.56 -2.67
CA SER A 161 22.61 -15.41 -2.43
C SER A 161 22.22 -13.94 -2.55
N ILE A 162 20.94 -13.67 -2.83
CA ILE A 162 20.41 -12.27 -2.90
C ILE A 162 20.65 -11.54 -1.58
N VAL A 163 20.48 -12.22 -0.46
CA VAL A 163 20.71 -11.66 0.89
C VAL A 163 22.17 -11.24 1.07
N GLU A 164 23.11 -12.10 0.70
CA GLU A 164 24.54 -11.79 0.80
C GLU A 164 24.97 -10.69 -0.18
N TYR A 165 24.51 -10.75 -1.42
CA TYR A 165 24.90 -9.81 -2.47
C TYR A 165 24.51 -8.37 -2.12
N PHE A 166 23.28 -8.17 -1.60
CA PHE A 166 22.77 -6.86 -1.22
C PHE A 166 22.98 -6.50 0.25
N GLY A 167 23.52 -7.42 1.07
CA GLY A 167 23.69 -7.20 2.52
C GLY A 167 22.33 -6.95 3.22
N LEU A 168 21.32 -7.75 2.86
CA LEU A 168 19.99 -7.58 3.43
C LEU A 168 19.93 -8.05 4.88
N GLU A 169 19.10 -7.38 5.67
CA GLU A 169 18.91 -7.62 7.09
C GLU A 169 17.49 -8.16 7.37
N PRO A 170 17.22 -8.71 8.56
CA PRO A 170 15.89 -9.16 8.94
C PRO A 170 14.81 -8.11 8.71
N TYR A 171 13.64 -8.57 8.31
CA TYR A 171 12.44 -7.77 8.06
C TYR A 171 12.50 -6.82 6.84
N VAL A 172 13.59 -6.82 6.07
CA VAL A 172 13.67 -6.10 4.80
C VAL A 172 12.61 -6.65 3.84
N ASN A 173 11.94 -5.75 3.09
CA ASN A 173 10.91 -6.16 2.16
C ASN A 173 11.48 -6.85 0.92
N THR A 174 10.83 -7.92 0.52
CA THR A 174 11.06 -8.69 -0.71
C THR A 174 9.87 -8.58 -1.68
N LYS A 175 8.90 -7.72 -1.35
CA LYS A 175 7.64 -7.56 -2.09
C LYS A 175 7.86 -6.99 -3.48
N PHE A 176 8.63 -5.90 -3.58
CA PHE A 176 8.76 -5.13 -4.82
C PHE A 176 9.92 -5.64 -5.67
N GLY A 177 9.61 -6.06 -6.90
CA GLY A 177 10.59 -6.53 -7.87
C GLY A 177 11.40 -5.39 -8.49
N ALA A 178 12.62 -5.71 -8.94
CA ALA A 178 13.42 -4.82 -9.76
C ALA A 178 12.83 -4.66 -11.17
N TYR A 179 13.30 -3.67 -11.90
CA TYR A 179 12.90 -3.45 -13.29
C TYR A 179 13.11 -4.73 -14.12
N GLN A 180 12.07 -5.10 -14.88
CA GLN A 180 12.03 -6.35 -15.67
C GLN A 180 12.23 -7.63 -14.83
N SER A 181 12.03 -7.57 -13.52
CA SER A 181 12.27 -8.67 -12.57
C SER A 181 13.72 -9.19 -12.59
N VAL A 182 14.69 -8.35 -12.97
CA VAL A 182 16.11 -8.70 -13.00
C VAL A 182 16.81 -8.20 -11.74
N PHE A 183 17.21 -9.09 -10.87
CA PHE A 183 17.96 -8.76 -9.66
C PHE A 183 19.28 -8.06 -10.01
N GLY A 184 19.56 -6.96 -9.33
CA GLY A 184 20.74 -6.14 -9.58
C GLY A 184 20.61 -5.17 -10.77
N ASN A 185 19.45 -5.12 -11.42
CA ASN A 185 19.21 -4.14 -12.48
C ASN A 185 19.41 -2.72 -11.95
N THR A 186 20.20 -1.93 -12.66
CA THR A 186 20.53 -0.54 -12.25
C THR A 186 19.56 0.49 -12.80
N THR A 187 18.59 0.09 -13.64
CA THR A 187 17.56 0.96 -14.20
C THR A 187 16.34 0.94 -13.27
N ASN A 188 15.98 2.08 -12.69
CA ASN A 188 14.84 2.21 -11.80
C ASN A 188 13.57 2.61 -12.59
N ALA A 189 13.20 1.82 -13.61
CA ALA A 189 12.07 2.06 -14.49
C ALA A 189 10.87 1.15 -14.21
N SER A 190 10.76 0.60 -13.00
CA SER A 190 9.55 -0.12 -12.58
C SER A 190 8.37 0.85 -12.48
N ASP A 191 7.20 0.39 -12.91
CA ASP A 191 5.95 1.15 -12.81
C ASP A 191 5.52 1.32 -11.34
N TRP A 192 4.66 2.32 -11.09
CA TRP A 192 4.19 2.64 -9.74
C TRP A 192 2.70 2.31 -9.60
N PRO A 193 2.30 1.44 -8.65
CA PRO A 193 0.89 1.15 -8.43
C PRO A 193 0.19 2.34 -7.75
N LEU A 194 -0.90 2.81 -8.34
CA LEU A 194 -1.77 3.82 -7.75
C LEU A 194 -3.10 3.22 -7.27
N MET A 195 -3.56 2.16 -7.94
CA MET A 195 -4.78 1.45 -7.57
C MET A 195 -4.71 0.01 -8.06
N ARG A 196 -4.99 -0.92 -7.16
CA ARG A 196 -5.07 -2.35 -7.47
C ARG A 196 -6.43 -2.91 -7.05
N VAL A 197 -6.86 -3.95 -7.75
CA VAL A 197 -8.16 -4.57 -7.49
C VAL A 197 -8.25 -5.18 -6.08
N GLU A 198 -7.13 -5.62 -5.51
CA GLU A 198 -7.06 -6.16 -4.15
C GLU A 198 -7.51 -5.13 -3.10
N GLU A 199 -7.17 -3.85 -3.30
CA GLU A 199 -7.68 -2.78 -2.43
C GLU A 199 -9.21 -2.70 -2.49
N MET A 200 -9.79 -2.89 -3.66
CA MET A 200 -11.24 -2.82 -3.85
C MET A 200 -11.96 -3.97 -3.12
N TYR A 201 -11.39 -5.18 -3.11
CA TYR A 201 -11.90 -6.28 -2.27
C TYR A 201 -11.90 -5.92 -0.79
N LEU A 202 -10.84 -5.28 -0.30
CA LEU A 202 -10.73 -4.87 1.10
C LEU A 202 -11.68 -3.72 1.45
N ILE A 203 -11.89 -2.76 0.54
CA ILE A 203 -12.92 -1.70 0.71
C ILE A 203 -14.32 -2.31 0.73
N LYS A 204 -14.63 -3.21 -0.22
CA LYS A 204 -15.93 -3.87 -0.29
C LYS A 204 -16.23 -4.65 0.99
N ALA A 205 -15.29 -5.47 1.45
CA ALA A 205 -15.47 -6.28 2.65
C ALA A 205 -15.77 -5.42 3.88
N GLU A 206 -14.96 -4.38 4.12
CA GLU A 206 -15.17 -3.44 5.23
C GLU A 206 -16.54 -2.77 5.13
N ALA A 207 -16.86 -2.24 3.96
CA ALA A 207 -18.08 -1.47 3.72
C ALA A 207 -19.35 -2.33 3.85
N GLU A 208 -19.35 -3.57 3.38
CA GLU A 208 -20.46 -4.52 3.58
C GLU A 208 -20.73 -4.78 5.06
N ALA A 209 -19.70 -5.07 5.84
CA ALA A 209 -19.85 -5.31 7.27
C ALA A 209 -20.33 -4.08 8.03
N MET A 210 -19.77 -2.89 7.72
CA MET A 210 -20.13 -1.63 8.38
C MET A 210 -21.50 -1.10 7.96
N SER A 211 -22.01 -1.53 6.80
CA SER A 211 -23.42 -1.25 6.40
C SER A 211 -24.45 -2.18 7.04
N GLY A 212 -24.01 -3.06 7.96
CA GLY A 212 -24.89 -3.97 8.71
C GLY A 212 -24.92 -5.41 8.17
N ASN A 213 -24.14 -5.74 7.14
CA ASN A 213 -24.06 -7.10 6.59
C ASN A 213 -22.68 -7.73 6.87
N LEU A 214 -22.42 -8.04 8.14
CA LEU A 214 -21.17 -8.68 8.56
C LEU A 214 -20.90 -10.01 7.81
N ALA A 215 -21.94 -10.78 7.52
CA ALA A 215 -21.79 -12.07 6.83
C ALA A 215 -21.27 -11.88 5.39
N ALA A 216 -21.78 -10.89 4.67
CA ALA A 216 -21.29 -10.56 3.33
C ALA A 216 -19.83 -10.08 3.38
N GLY A 217 -19.50 -9.15 4.29
CA GLY A 217 -18.14 -8.67 4.46
C GLY A 217 -17.15 -9.81 4.73
N LYS A 218 -17.50 -10.73 5.64
CA LYS A 218 -16.68 -11.92 5.92
C LYS A 218 -16.51 -12.79 4.67
N SER A 219 -17.59 -13.06 3.94
CA SER A 219 -17.52 -13.86 2.72
C SER A 219 -16.63 -13.20 1.65
N THR A 220 -16.75 -11.89 1.46
CA THR A 220 -15.89 -11.13 0.53
C THR A 220 -14.42 -11.23 0.92
N LEU A 221 -14.08 -11.03 2.19
CA LEU A 221 -12.70 -11.10 2.68
C LEU A 221 -12.14 -12.52 2.59
N GLU A 222 -12.89 -13.53 3.07
CA GLU A 222 -12.47 -14.93 3.05
C GLU A 222 -12.23 -15.43 1.63
N ASN A 223 -13.15 -15.15 0.71
CA ASN A 223 -13.00 -15.54 -0.69
C ASN A 223 -11.74 -14.94 -1.32
N PHE A 224 -11.45 -13.66 -1.05
CA PHE A 224 -10.24 -13.02 -1.55
C PHE A 224 -8.98 -13.61 -0.92
N VAL A 225 -8.90 -13.66 0.40
CA VAL A 225 -7.68 -14.09 1.10
C VAL A 225 -7.39 -15.57 0.85
N GLN A 226 -8.41 -16.44 0.90
CA GLN A 226 -8.25 -17.88 0.64
C GLN A 226 -7.79 -18.17 -0.79
N ALA A 227 -8.34 -17.48 -1.77
CA ALA A 227 -7.99 -17.72 -3.16
C ALA A 227 -6.60 -17.21 -3.55
N TYR A 228 -6.13 -16.13 -2.90
CA TYR A 228 -4.98 -15.39 -3.42
C TYR A 228 -3.84 -15.17 -2.42
N ARG A 229 -4.01 -15.46 -1.10
CA ARG A 229 -3.00 -15.14 -0.07
C ARG A 229 -2.77 -16.27 0.94
N ASP A 230 -3.81 -16.73 1.60
CA ASP A 230 -3.76 -17.78 2.63
C ASP A 230 -4.99 -18.70 2.50
N PRO A 231 -4.84 -19.90 1.92
CA PRO A 231 -5.94 -20.85 1.77
C PRO A 231 -6.60 -21.29 3.09
N SER A 232 -5.95 -21.08 4.22
CA SER A 232 -6.45 -21.44 5.55
C SER A 232 -7.16 -20.31 6.30
N PHE A 233 -7.22 -19.11 5.71
CA PHE A 233 -7.78 -17.94 6.37
C PHE A 233 -9.26 -18.11 6.67
N VAL A 234 -9.65 -17.81 7.90
CA VAL A 234 -11.05 -17.73 8.35
C VAL A 234 -11.19 -16.53 9.29
N SER A 235 -12.15 -15.66 9.00
CA SER A 235 -12.44 -14.50 9.83
C SER A 235 -12.98 -14.91 11.20
N LYS A 236 -12.35 -14.38 12.25
CA LYS A 236 -12.74 -14.64 13.65
C LYS A 236 -13.65 -13.54 14.22
N ALA A 237 -13.91 -12.48 13.47
CA ALA A 237 -14.71 -11.37 13.94
C ALA A 237 -16.16 -11.77 14.22
N THR A 238 -16.70 -11.26 15.33
CA THR A 238 -18.09 -11.50 15.76
C THR A 238 -18.92 -10.22 15.76
N SER A 239 -18.29 -9.07 15.50
CA SER A 239 -18.96 -7.77 15.37
C SER A 239 -18.39 -6.98 14.18
N PRO A 240 -19.12 -5.99 13.64
CA PRO A 240 -18.60 -5.13 12.57
C PRO A 240 -17.29 -4.42 12.94
N GLN A 241 -17.14 -3.97 14.20
CA GLN A 241 -15.92 -3.29 14.66
C GLN A 241 -14.72 -4.23 14.70
N GLN A 242 -14.88 -5.45 15.23
CA GLN A 242 -13.83 -6.45 15.19
C GLN A 242 -13.44 -6.80 13.74
N PHE A 243 -14.43 -6.87 12.86
CA PHE A 243 -14.20 -7.15 11.46
C PHE A 243 -13.48 -5.97 10.76
N GLN A 244 -13.82 -4.73 11.07
CA GLN A 244 -13.11 -3.55 10.57
C GLN A 244 -11.63 -3.58 11.00
N ASP A 245 -11.33 -4.01 12.23
CA ASP A 245 -9.95 -4.18 12.71
C ASP A 245 -9.22 -5.31 11.95
N GLU A 246 -9.92 -6.41 11.66
CA GLU A 246 -9.38 -7.51 10.86
C GLU A 246 -9.09 -7.07 9.42
N VAL A 247 -10.02 -6.35 8.76
CA VAL A 247 -9.77 -5.77 7.44
C VAL A 247 -8.62 -4.76 7.46
N TRP A 248 -8.50 -3.95 8.51
CA TRP A 248 -7.37 -3.03 8.66
C TRP A 248 -6.04 -3.78 8.73
N LEU A 249 -5.96 -4.91 9.45
CA LEU A 249 -4.78 -5.76 9.44
C LEU A 249 -4.48 -6.29 8.03
N GLN A 250 -5.51 -6.78 7.31
CA GLN A 250 -5.37 -7.26 5.95
C GLN A 250 -4.88 -6.15 5.00
N ARG A 251 -5.38 -4.92 5.13
CA ARG A 251 -4.90 -3.75 4.38
C ARG A 251 -3.44 -3.42 4.66
N ARG A 252 -3.02 -3.47 5.92
CA ARG A 252 -1.61 -3.23 6.31
C ARG A 252 -0.65 -4.25 5.70
N MET A 253 -1.06 -5.51 5.59
CA MET A 253 -0.29 -6.57 4.94
C MET A 253 -0.28 -6.39 3.42
N GLU A 254 -1.46 -6.29 2.82
CA GLU A 254 -1.64 -6.27 1.37
C GLU A 254 -1.06 -5.01 0.72
N LEU A 255 -1.34 -3.85 1.30
CA LEU A 255 -1.01 -2.54 0.74
C LEU A 255 0.26 -1.94 1.34
N TRP A 256 1.10 -2.77 1.97
CA TRP A 256 2.36 -2.32 2.53
C TRP A 256 3.24 -1.67 1.46
N GLY A 257 3.76 -0.47 1.75
CA GLY A 257 4.60 0.31 0.84
C GLY A 257 3.85 1.12 -0.22
N GLU A 258 2.51 1.03 -0.30
CA GLU A 258 1.68 1.66 -1.34
C GLU A 258 0.97 2.96 -0.89
N GLY A 259 1.35 3.53 0.26
CA GLY A 259 0.91 4.86 0.70
C GLY A 259 -0.41 4.93 1.48
N HIS A 260 -1.07 3.81 1.76
CA HIS A 260 -2.41 3.79 2.39
C HIS A 260 -2.41 3.95 3.92
N SER A 261 -1.29 3.66 4.60
CA SER A 261 -1.24 3.52 6.06
C SER A 261 -1.69 4.76 6.83
N LEU A 262 -1.26 5.96 6.40
CA LEU A 262 -1.64 7.20 7.10
C LEU A 262 -3.13 7.47 7.03
N PHE A 263 -3.75 7.27 5.87
CA PHE A 263 -5.18 7.45 5.68
C PHE A 263 -5.99 6.48 6.54
N ASP A 264 -5.57 5.22 6.60
CA ASP A 264 -6.23 4.22 7.45
C ASP A 264 -6.07 4.54 8.95
N LEU A 265 -4.89 4.96 9.41
CA LEU A 265 -4.67 5.39 10.79
C LEU A 265 -5.59 6.55 11.19
N LEU A 266 -5.73 7.56 10.32
CA LEU A 266 -6.56 8.73 10.58
C LEU A 266 -8.05 8.39 10.57
N ARG A 267 -8.55 7.70 9.51
CA ARG A 267 -9.99 7.39 9.40
C ARG A 267 -10.49 6.42 10.46
N LEU A 268 -9.64 5.47 10.89
CA LEU A 268 -9.96 4.44 11.90
C LEU A 268 -9.55 4.86 13.31
N LYS A 269 -8.97 6.05 13.48
CA LYS A 269 -8.47 6.57 14.75
C LYS A 269 -7.55 5.57 15.46
N LYS A 270 -6.55 5.07 14.73
CA LYS A 270 -5.61 4.08 15.26
C LYS A 270 -4.31 4.74 15.74
N PRO A 271 -3.67 4.20 16.79
CA PRO A 271 -2.38 4.70 17.26
C PRO A 271 -1.25 4.28 16.30
N VAL A 272 -0.16 5.08 16.29
CA VAL A 272 1.12 4.65 15.72
C VAL A 272 1.93 3.97 16.79
N VAL A 273 2.29 2.71 16.58
CA VAL A 273 3.07 1.89 17.53
C VAL A 273 4.47 1.65 16.98
N ARG A 274 5.48 2.23 17.66
CA ARG A 274 6.90 2.05 17.34
C ARG A 274 7.73 1.55 18.52
N LYS A 275 7.27 1.75 19.77
CA LYS A 275 7.96 1.24 20.97
C LYS A 275 8.01 -0.29 20.95
N ASN A 276 9.14 -0.84 21.36
CA ASN A 276 9.38 -2.29 21.41
C ASN A 276 9.27 -2.99 20.05
N THR A 277 9.65 -2.30 18.98
CA THR A 277 9.71 -2.83 17.63
C THR A 277 11.11 -2.62 17.03
N ASN A 278 11.29 -2.96 15.76
CA ASN A 278 12.57 -2.80 15.05
C ASN A 278 12.86 -1.36 14.55
N TYR A 279 12.12 -0.36 15.02
CA TYR A 279 12.48 1.03 14.74
C TYR A 279 13.78 1.42 15.45
N HIS A 280 14.57 2.31 14.82
CA HIS A 280 15.75 2.88 15.46
C HIS A 280 15.37 3.57 16.78
N ALA A 281 16.25 3.47 17.79
CA ALA A 281 16.00 3.98 19.14
C ALA A 281 15.54 5.44 19.20
N SER A 282 16.06 6.29 18.29
CA SER A 282 15.70 7.72 18.23
C SER A 282 14.27 8.01 17.77
N VAL A 283 13.53 7.01 17.27
CA VAL A 283 12.16 7.13 16.78
C VAL A 283 11.21 6.10 17.38
N GLN A 284 11.62 5.42 18.46
CA GLN A 284 10.80 4.47 19.20
C GLN A 284 9.81 5.16 20.14
N PHE A 285 8.89 5.91 19.59
CA PHE A 285 7.77 6.50 20.31
C PHE A 285 6.44 6.00 19.76
N ASN A 286 5.37 6.07 20.55
CA ASN A 286 4.01 5.86 20.09
C ASN A 286 3.32 7.21 19.89
N LEU A 287 2.36 7.25 18.98
CA LEU A 287 1.43 8.37 18.85
C LEU A 287 0.04 7.89 19.17
N GLU A 288 -0.66 8.65 20.00
CA GLU A 288 -2.07 8.40 20.29
C GLU A 288 -2.94 8.60 19.02
N PRO A 289 -4.10 7.97 18.95
CA PRO A 289 -5.06 8.24 17.89
C PRO A 289 -5.31 9.75 17.72
N GLU A 290 -5.45 10.20 16.48
CA GLU A 290 -5.71 11.61 16.15
C GLU A 290 -4.63 12.60 16.65
N SER A 291 -3.42 12.11 16.94
CA SER A 291 -2.32 12.99 17.33
C SER A 291 -2.09 14.09 16.27
N GLN A 292 -1.96 15.33 16.73
CA GLN A 292 -1.75 16.49 15.87
C GLN A 292 -0.49 16.37 14.99
N ILE A 293 0.51 15.60 15.42
CA ILE A 293 1.72 15.34 14.59
C ILE A 293 1.40 14.59 13.28
N MET A 294 0.27 13.90 13.22
CA MET A 294 -0.20 13.18 12.02
C MET A 294 -0.95 14.10 11.04
N ILE A 295 -1.21 15.36 11.43
CA ILE A 295 -1.94 16.33 10.62
C ILE A 295 -0.94 17.30 10.01
N TYR A 296 -0.93 17.39 8.68
CA TYR A 296 -0.03 18.32 7.99
C TYR A 296 -0.36 19.77 8.33
N ARG A 297 0.68 20.54 8.59
CA ARG A 297 0.60 22.00 8.71
C ARG A 297 0.86 22.66 7.36
N ILE A 298 0.31 23.84 7.19
CA ILE A 298 0.69 24.70 6.06
C ILE A 298 2.19 25.02 6.22
N PRO A 299 3.01 24.83 5.16
CA PRO A 299 4.44 25.07 5.24
C PRO A 299 4.78 26.50 5.68
N GLN A 300 5.86 26.68 6.42
CA GLN A 300 6.30 27.97 6.94
C GLN A 300 6.51 29.01 5.82
N CYS A 301 7.08 28.60 4.69
CA CYS A 301 7.27 29.48 3.53
C CYS A 301 5.96 30.03 2.98
N GLU A 302 4.88 29.24 2.99
CA GLU A 302 3.56 29.69 2.57
C GLU A 302 2.97 30.65 3.60
N MET A 303 3.11 30.36 4.89
CA MET A 303 2.66 31.25 5.98
C MET A 303 3.34 32.63 5.95
N GLU A 304 4.59 32.70 5.55
CA GLU A 304 5.37 33.95 5.50
C GLU A 304 5.11 34.77 4.24
N THR A 305 4.73 34.15 3.14
CA THR A 305 4.62 34.82 1.83
C THR A 305 3.17 35.06 1.39
N ASN A 306 2.23 34.27 1.85
CA ASN A 306 0.81 34.38 1.49
C ASN A 306 0.08 35.32 2.45
N THR A 307 -0.21 36.53 2.01
CA THR A 307 -0.94 37.53 2.80
C THR A 307 -2.43 37.22 2.99
N GLY A 308 -2.94 36.17 2.32
CA GLY A 308 -4.34 35.73 2.44
C GLY A 308 -4.60 34.75 3.57
N ILE A 309 -3.56 34.31 4.28
CA ILE A 309 -3.65 33.36 5.42
C ILE A 309 -2.94 33.92 6.65
N SER A 310 -3.32 33.42 7.81
CA SER A 310 -2.76 33.78 9.11
C SER A 310 -2.49 32.54 9.96
N ASP A 311 -1.81 32.68 11.09
CA ASP A 311 -1.52 31.56 12.01
C ASP A 311 -2.80 30.84 12.48
N THR A 312 -3.95 31.49 12.47
CA THR A 312 -5.22 30.87 12.84
C THR A 312 -5.77 29.92 11.78
N ASP A 313 -5.29 30.01 10.55
CA ASP A 313 -5.67 29.12 9.45
C ASP A 313 -4.82 27.84 9.43
N ASN A 314 -3.71 27.82 10.18
CA ASN A 314 -2.83 26.68 10.26
C ASN A 314 -3.27 25.67 11.33
N ASN A 315 -2.96 24.40 11.11
CA ASN A 315 -3.12 23.38 12.15
C ASN A 315 -2.17 23.66 13.33
N PRO A 316 -2.59 23.36 14.57
CA PRO A 316 -1.77 23.56 15.75
C PRO A 316 -0.40 22.86 15.64
N ALA A 317 0.62 23.48 16.19
CA ALA A 317 1.93 22.82 16.33
C ALA A 317 1.83 21.67 17.33
N ALA A 318 2.25 20.48 16.91
CA ALA A 318 2.34 19.35 17.81
C ALA A 318 3.66 19.37 18.60
N PRO A 319 3.65 19.02 19.89
CA PRO A 319 4.89 18.79 20.61
C PRO A 319 5.63 17.59 20.03
N GLN A 320 6.97 17.61 20.13
CA GLN A 320 7.76 16.44 19.74
C GLN A 320 7.39 15.24 20.63
N PRO A 321 7.23 14.04 20.04
CA PRO A 321 6.96 12.85 20.83
C PRO A 321 8.11 12.55 21.76
N THR A 322 7.81 12.10 22.98
CA THR A 322 8.82 11.61 23.93
C THR A 322 9.14 10.14 23.67
N LEU A 323 10.45 9.83 23.66
CA LEU A 323 10.96 8.46 23.52
C LEU A 323 10.54 7.55 24.68
#